data_8828413bf437aea97278f6b927747ed6
#
_entry.id   8828413bf437aea97278f6b927747ed6
#
_cell.length_a   1.000
_cell.length_b   1.000
_cell.length_c   1.000
_cell.angle_alpha   90.00
_cell.angle_beta   90.00
_cell.angle_gamma   90.00
#
_symmetry.space_group_name_H-M   'P 1'
#
loop_
_entity.id
_entity.type
_entity.pdbx_description
1 polymer ?
#
loop_
_entity_poly.entity_id
_entity_poly.type
_entity_poly.pdbx_seq_one_letter_code
_entity_poly.pdbx_strand_id
1 'polypeptide(L)'
;MKQTSKIFLSLALMSSLSGGAFAALPSGMAPMADSKNTFTTGDKTFLLNGKPFVVKAAEIHYPRIPRQYWEHRIKMCKALGMNTICIYIFWNIHEQREGVFDFKGQNDVAEFCRLAKKNGMYVIVRPGPYVCAEWEMGGLPWWLLKKKDIRLREQDPYFMSCVDRFEKHVAEQLAPLTIQRGGPIIMVQVENEYGSYGENKAYISQIRDTLRKYWDIKSDNTTPSQQTTLFQCDWNSNFEKNGLDDLTWTMNFGTGAKIDDQFRRLRELRPNAPLMCSEFWSGWFDKWGARHETRPAKDMVAGIDEMLSKGISFSLYMTHGGTSFGHWAGANSPGFAPDVTSYDYDAPINEYGEPTEKYWLLRKTLQKYSDKKLPAVPGKAADIISIPKMTLQNAAPIYMGVDSIAESRDVQTFEEMNMGYGSMIYNTKLPEIADGSMLHINGHDYVQVFINGNYIGKIDRVKNERSLPLPATRKGDQLT
;
A
#
# COMPACT_ATOMS: atom_id res chain seq x y z
N MET A 1 47.09 48.41 17.80
CA MET A 1 47.81 47.57 16.82
C MET A 1 46.77 46.68 16.08
N LYS A 2 46.57 46.99 14.83
CA LYS A 2 45.64 46.27 13.95
C LYS A 2 46.36 45.09 13.31
N GLN A 3 45.81 43.91 13.37
CA GLN A 3 46.22 42.83 12.49
C GLN A 3 45.02 42.32 11.71
N THR A 4 45.04 42.63 10.42
CA THR A 4 44.11 42.18 9.39
C THR A 4 44.62 40.87 8.80
N SER A 5 43.83 39.77 8.92
CA SER A 5 44.10 38.54 8.18
C SER A 5 43.26 38.51 6.91
N LYS A 6 43.93 38.46 5.78
CA LYS A 6 43.37 38.28 4.45
C LYS A 6 43.15 36.79 4.21
N ILE A 7 41.92 36.42 3.89
CA ILE A 7 41.60 35.07 3.36
C ILE A 7 41.57 35.16 1.83
N PHE A 8 42.43 34.39 1.20
CA PHE A 8 42.45 34.22 -0.26
C PHE A 8 41.40 33.18 -0.66
N LEU A 9 40.47 33.60 -1.51
CA LEU A 9 39.51 32.71 -2.16
C LEU A 9 40.12 32.33 -3.53
N SER A 10 40.52 31.07 -3.69
CA SER A 10 40.97 30.54 -4.97
C SER A 10 39.77 29.94 -5.69
N LEU A 11 39.31 30.58 -6.76
CA LEU A 11 38.34 30.05 -7.69
C LEU A 11 39.09 29.13 -8.66
N ALA A 12 38.83 27.82 -8.57
CA ALA A 12 39.23 26.86 -9.60
C ALA A 12 38.02 26.60 -10.52
N LEU A 13 38.08 27.14 -11.73
CA LEU A 13 37.16 26.81 -12.81
C LEU A 13 37.56 25.43 -13.35
N MET A 14 36.75 24.41 -13.10
CA MET A 14 36.81 23.16 -13.85
C MET A 14 35.60 23.06 -14.76
N SER A 15 35.86 23.20 -16.04
CA SER A 15 34.98 22.80 -17.13
C SER A 15 34.84 21.28 -17.14
N SER A 16 33.67 20.75 -16.80
CA SER A 16 33.37 19.33 -16.98
C SER A 16 32.45 19.14 -18.18
N LEU A 17 33.01 18.47 -19.17
CA LEU A 17 32.29 17.86 -20.30
C LEU A 17 31.17 16.94 -19.76
N SER A 18 29.98 17.15 -20.26
CA SER A 18 28.82 16.30 -20.05
C SER A 18 28.98 14.99 -20.79
N GLY A 19 29.53 14.00 -20.11
CA GLY A 19 29.39 12.59 -20.49
C GLY A 19 28.29 11.99 -19.62
N GLY A 20 27.15 11.63 -20.23
CA GLY A 20 26.09 10.91 -19.56
C GLY A 20 26.60 9.56 -19.04
N ALA A 21 26.89 9.47 -17.77
CA ALA A 21 27.16 8.21 -17.13
C ALA A 21 25.82 7.48 -16.93
N PHE A 22 25.56 6.49 -17.77
CA PHE A 22 24.61 5.43 -17.43
C PHE A 22 25.08 4.82 -16.10
N ALA A 23 24.24 4.92 -15.07
CA ALA A 23 24.48 4.23 -13.81
C ALA A 23 24.56 2.72 -14.13
N ALA A 24 25.74 2.15 -14.00
CA ALA A 24 25.94 0.72 -14.13
C ALA A 24 25.12 0.01 -13.04
N LEU A 25 24.30 -0.95 -13.44
CA LEU A 25 23.65 -1.90 -12.55
C LEU A 25 24.69 -2.50 -11.58
N PRO A 26 24.32 -2.79 -10.32
CA PRO A 26 25.25 -3.42 -9.39
C PRO A 26 25.83 -4.68 -10.03
N SER A 27 27.14 -4.74 -10.14
CA SER A 27 27.88 -5.87 -10.71
C SER A 27 27.63 -7.11 -9.84
N GLY A 28 26.80 -8.02 -10.35
CA GLY A 28 26.52 -9.30 -9.69
C GLY A 28 25.32 -10.09 -10.21
N MET A 29 24.47 -9.49 -11.05
CA MET A 29 23.38 -10.23 -11.68
C MET A 29 23.72 -10.47 -13.16
N ALA A 30 24.19 -11.67 -13.47
CA ALA A 30 24.14 -12.16 -14.84
C ALA A 30 22.68 -12.10 -15.33
N PRO A 31 22.40 -11.74 -16.60
CA PRO A 31 21.06 -11.87 -17.16
C PRO A 31 20.61 -13.31 -16.90
N MET A 32 19.52 -13.48 -16.12
CA MET A 32 18.98 -14.83 -15.91
C MET A 32 18.56 -15.32 -17.29
N ALA A 33 19.12 -16.46 -17.72
CA ALA A 33 18.77 -17.12 -18.97
C ALA A 33 17.25 -17.26 -19.06
N ASP A 34 16.69 -17.10 -20.26
CA ASP A 34 15.26 -17.27 -20.53
C ASP A 34 14.74 -18.52 -19.84
N SER A 35 13.98 -18.33 -18.79
CA SER A 35 13.44 -19.43 -18.02
C SER A 35 12.32 -20.07 -18.84
N LYS A 36 12.31 -21.41 -18.90
CA LYS A 36 11.19 -22.16 -19.48
C LYS A 36 9.94 -22.15 -18.60
N ASN A 37 9.96 -21.44 -17.46
CA ASN A 37 8.84 -21.38 -16.55
C ASN A 37 7.76 -20.42 -17.07
N THR A 38 6.52 -20.88 -16.98
CA THR A 38 5.34 -20.10 -17.43
C THR A 38 4.25 -20.11 -16.39
N PHE A 39 3.49 -19.04 -16.33
CA PHE A 39 2.23 -18.98 -15.62
C PHE A 39 1.19 -18.35 -16.54
N THR A 40 0.12 -19.07 -16.82
CA THR A 40 -0.91 -18.68 -17.78
C THR A 40 -2.30 -19.08 -17.29
N THR A 41 -3.32 -18.58 -17.97
CA THR A 41 -4.70 -19.07 -17.81
C THR A 41 -4.95 -20.27 -18.72
N GLY A 42 -5.62 -21.28 -18.20
CA GLY A 42 -6.11 -22.45 -18.95
C GLY A 42 -7.63 -22.54 -18.89
N ASP A 43 -8.17 -23.68 -19.32
CA ASP A 43 -9.61 -23.94 -19.22
C ASP A 43 -9.99 -24.13 -17.74
N LYS A 44 -10.73 -23.16 -17.19
CA LYS A 44 -11.22 -23.09 -15.81
C LYS A 44 -10.15 -23.18 -14.71
N THR A 45 -8.88 -23.04 -15.05
CA THR A 45 -7.77 -23.14 -14.09
C THR A 45 -6.59 -22.28 -14.49
N PHE A 46 -5.71 -21.96 -13.54
CA PHE A 46 -4.38 -21.45 -13.88
C PHE A 46 -3.45 -22.60 -14.24
N LEU A 47 -2.45 -22.31 -15.05
CA LEU A 47 -1.43 -23.25 -15.47
C LEU A 47 -0.05 -22.77 -15.05
N LEU A 48 0.65 -23.56 -14.25
CA LEU A 48 2.06 -23.39 -13.94
C LEU A 48 2.87 -24.42 -14.74
N ASN A 49 3.70 -23.95 -15.65
CA ASN A 49 4.45 -24.83 -16.57
C ASN A 49 3.55 -25.83 -17.31
N GLY A 50 2.38 -25.35 -17.76
CA GLY A 50 1.38 -26.15 -18.46
C GLY A 50 0.57 -27.12 -17.58
N LYS A 51 0.78 -27.14 -16.26
CA LYS A 51 0.05 -28.00 -15.33
C LYS A 51 -0.97 -27.20 -14.52
N PRO A 52 -2.17 -27.74 -14.22
CA PRO A 52 -3.13 -27.07 -13.36
C PRO A 52 -2.53 -26.63 -12.03
N PHE A 53 -2.83 -25.41 -11.63
CA PHE A 53 -2.28 -24.78 -10.42
C PHE A 53 -3.35 -23.96 -9.70
N VAL A 54 -3.66 -24.34 -8.46
CA VAL A 54 -4.54 -23.57 -7.58
C VAL A 54 -3.69 -22.64 -6.74
N VAL A 55 -3.88 -21.34 -6.91
CA VAL A 55 -3.20 -20.30 -6.13
C VAL A 55 -3.80 -20.27 -4.72
N LYS A 56 -2.96 -20.46 -3.72
CA LYS A 56 -3.25 -20.29 -2.29
C LYS A 56 -2.35 -19.17 -1.78
N ALA A 57 -2.80 -17.92 -1.97
CA ALA A 57 -1.99 -16.76 -1.66
C ALA A 57 -2.23 -16.25 -0.24
N ALA A 58 -1.14 -15.82 0.40
CA ALA A 58 -1.13 -15.10 1.64
C ALA A 58 -0.83 -13.62 1.36
N GLU A 59 -1.78 -12.74 1.62
CA GLU A 59 -1.51 -11.31 1.53
C GLU A 59 -0.84 -10.81 2.80
N ILE A 60 0.37 -10.26 2.62
CA ILE A 60 1.19 -9.64 3.67
C ILE A 60 1.95 -8.45 3.07
N HIS A 61 1.99 -7.34 3.77
CA HIS A 61 2.55 -6.10 3.25
C HIS A 61 3.93 -5.83 3.85
N TYR A 62 4.99 -5.87 3.03
CA TYR A 62 6.38 -5.69 3.49
C TYR A 62 6.62 -4.38 4.26
N PRO A 63 5.96 -3.23 3.98
CA PRO A 63 6.16 -2.01 4.76
C PRO A 63 5.56 -2.08 6.17
N ARG A 64 4.56 -2.95 6.37
CA ARG A 64 3.92 -3.20 7.67
C ARG A 64 4.65 -4.20 8.55
N ILE A 65 5.77 -4.72 8.06
CA ILE A 65 6.59 -5.73 8.75
C ILE A 65 8.02 -5.20 8.81
N PRO A 66 8.64 -5.04 10.01
CA PRO A 66 10.05 -4.68 10.08
C PRO A 66 10.91 -5.66 9.29
N ARG A 67 11.87 -5.15 8.50
CA ARG A 67 12.65 -5.92 7.53
C ARG A 67 13.26 -7.20 8.10
N GLN A 68 13.76 -7.15 9.32
CA GLN A 68 14.37 -8.31 9.99
C GLN A 68 13.39 -9.47 10.22
N TYR A 69 12.07 -9.23 10.14
CA TYR A 69 11.04 -10.24 10.31
C TYR A 69 10.39 -10.71 9.00
N TRP A 70 10.77 -10.18 7.85
CA TRP A 70 10.18 -10.55 6.55
C TRP A 70 10.26 -12.07 6.30
N GLU A 71 11.47 -12.65 6.44
CA GLU A 71 11.64 -14.09 6.20
C GLU A 71 10.84 -14.94 7.18
N HIS A 72 10.72 -14.51 8.44
CA HIS A 72 9.89 -15.19 9.43
C HIS A 72 8.41 -15.22 9.00
N ARG A 73 7.84 -14.09 8.58
CA ARG A 73 6.44 -14.01 8.14
C ARG A 73 6.19 -14.84 6.88
N ILE A 74 7.12 -14.85 5.94
CA ILE A 74 7.06 -15.71 4.73
C ILE A 74 7.07 -17.19 5.13
N LYS A 75 7.95 -17.60 6.06
CA LYS A 75 7.99 -18.97 6.58
C LYS A 75 6.71 -19.35 7.31
N MET A 76 6.10 -18.44 8.06
CA MET A 76 4.80 -18.63 8.69
C MET A 76 3.71 -18.91 7.66
N CYS A 77 3.65 -18.13 6.56
CA CYS A 77 2.71 -18.36 5.46
C CYS A 77 2.97 -19.72 4.79
N LYS A 78 4.23 -20.09 4.55
CA LYS A 78 4.59 -21.41 4.00
C LYS A 78 4.15 -22.55 4.91
N ALA A 79 4.41 -22.42 6.21
CA ALA A 79 4.02 -23.41 7.20
C ALA A 79 2.49 -23.51 7.35
N LEU A 80 1.76 -22.40 7.14
CA LEU A 80 0.29 -22.41 7.07
C LEU A 80 -0.26 -23.32 5.95
N GLY A 81 0.49 -23.44 4.84
CA GLY A 81 0.10 -24.24 3.67
C GLY A 81 -0.14 -23.38 2.42
N MET A 82 0.23 -22.10 2.44
CA MET A 82 0.19 -21.23 1.28
C MET A 82 1.31 -21.55 0.29
N ASN A 83 1.08 -21.27 -0.99
CA ASN A 83 2.08 -21.45 -2.06
C ASN A 83 2.53 -20.14 -2.70
N THR A 84 1.84 -19.05 -2.39
CA THR A 84 2.04 -17.73 -3.00
C THR A 84 1.98 -16.65 -1.92
N ILE A 85 2.79 -15.60 -2.06
CA ILE A 85 2.68 -14.35 -1.29
C ILE A 85 2.03 -13.32 -2.20
N CYS A 86 1.08 -12.54 -1.68
CA CYS A 86 0.49 -11.41 -2.37
C CYS A 86 0.93 -10.11 -1.68
N ILE A 87 1.31 -9.09 -2.47
CA ILE A 87 1.80 -7.81 -1.96
C ILE A 87 1.23 -6.64 -2.74
N TYR A 88 0.95 -5.54 -2.04
CA TYR A 88 0.80 -4.22 -2.64
C TYR A 88 2.13 -3.49 -2.76
N ILE A 89 2.23 -2.59 -3.73
CA ILE A 89 3.30 -1.59 -3.85
C ILE A 89 2.69 -0.23 -3.50
N PHE A 90 3.10 0.33 -2.39
CA PHE A 90 2.59 1.62 -1.92
C PHE A 90 3.42 2.75 -2.53
N TRP A 91 2.89 3.45 -3.52
CA TRP A 91 3.62 4.48 -4.26
C TRP A 91 4.24 5.53 -3.33
N ASN A 92 3.46 6.02 -2.35
CA ASN A 92 3.89 7.10 -1.45
C ASN A 92 5.07 6.78 -0.54
N ILE A 93 5.40 5.50 -0.27
CA ILE A 93 6.63 5.15 0.46
C ILE A 93 7.85 5.10 -0.44
N HIS A 94 7.66 4.80 -1.72
CA HIS A 94 8.74 4.71 -2.70
C HIS A 94 9.09 6.04 -3.33
N GLU A 95 8.14 6.98 -3.42
CA GLU A 95 8.33 8.32 -3.98
C GLU A 95 7.75 9.37 -3.01
N GLN A 96 8.36 9.52 -1.82
CA GLN A 96 7.93 10.50 -0.81
C GLN A 96 8.12 11.96 -1.27
N ARG A 97 9.00 12.19 -2.22
CA ARG A 97 9.20 13.46 -2.92
C ARG A 97 9.16 13.19 -4.42
N GLU A 98 8.49 14.05 -5.15
CA GLU A 98 8.35 13.89 -6.59
C GLU A 98 9.70 13.66 -7.29
N GLY A 99 9.81 12.58 -8.06
CA GLY A 99 11.00 12.21 -8.81
C GLY A 99 12.12 11.55 -7.98
N VAL A 100 11.95 11.38 -6.66
CA VAL A 100 12.95 10.77 -5.78
C VAL A 100 12.45 9.42 -5.31
N PHE A 101 13.03 8.36 -5.87
CA PHE A 101 12.62 6.98 -5.58
C PHE A 101 13.52 6.28 -4.58
N ASP A 102 12.91 5.53 -3.66
CA ASP A 102 13.61 4.69 -2.68
C ASP A 102 13.09 3.24 -2.72
N PHE A 103 14.00 2.33 -3.09
CA PHE A 103 13.79 0.88 -3.08
C PHE A 103 14.86 0.17 -2.23
N LYS A 104 15.31 0.80 -1.15
CA LYS A 104 16.36 0.27 -0.28
C LYS A 104 15.86 0.03 1.15
N GLY A 105 16.61 -0.73 1.92
CA GLY A 105 16.30 -0.96 3.34
C GLY A 105 14.90 -1.53 3.55
N GLN A 106 14.04 -0.83 4.28
CA GLN A 106 12.64 -1.21 4.52
C GLN A 106 11.80 -1.20 3.24
N ASN A 107 12.23 -0.47 2.20
CA ASN A 107 11.52 -0.34 0.93
C ASN A 107 12.05 -1.30 -0.17
N ASP A 108 12.97 -2.22 0.16
CA ASP A 108 13.55 -3.18 -0.80
C ASP A 108 12.58 -4.32 -1.12
N VAL A 109 11.55 -4.00 -1.91
CA VAL A 109 10.53 -4.97 -2.32
C VAL A 109 11.09 -6.10 -3.18
N ALA A 110 12.16 -5.85 -3.95
CA ALA A 110 12.80 -6.87 -4.73
C ALA A 110 13.44 -7.94 -3.84
N GLU A 111 14.08 -7.54 -2.73
CA GLU A 111 14.59 -8.49 -1.73
C GLU A 111 13.46 -9.27 -1.06
N PHE A 112 12.33 -8.62 -0.76
CA PHE A 112 11.16 -9.33 -0.23
C PHE A 112 10.69 -10.43 -1.18
N CYS A 113 10.62 -10.16 -2.49
CA CYS A 113 10.28 -11.16 -3.51
C CYS A 113 11.36 -12.28 -3.61
N ARG A 114 12.65 -11.94 -3.49
CA ARG A 114 13.74 -12.95 -3.46
C ARG A 114 13.64 -13.86 -2.23
N LEU A 115 13.29 -13.31 -1.07
CA LEU A 115 13.05 -14.10 0.15
C LEU A 115 11.84 -15.03 -0.02
N ALA A 116 10.76 -14.60 -0.68
CA ALA A 116 9.64 -15.47 -1.02
C ALA A 116 10.10 -16.64 -1.90
N LYS A 117 10.86 -16.37 -2.97
CA LYS A 117 11.44 -17.40 -3.84
C LYS A 117 12.34 -18.37 -3.09
N LYS A 118 13.25 -17.86 -2.25
CA LYS A 118 14.16 -18.65 -1.40
C LYS A 118 13.40 -19.66 -0.54
N ASN A 119 12.21 -19.29 -0.06
CA ASN A 119 11.33 -20.13 0.73
C ASN A 119 10.34 -20.96 -0.12
N GLY A 120 10.52 -21.02 -1.43
CA GLY A 120 9.67 -21.78 -2.35
C GLY A 120 8.24 -21.27 -2.46
N MET A 121 8.06 -19.94 -2.41
CA MET A 121 6.79 -19.26 -2.60
C MET A 121 6.80 -18.48 -3.90
N TYR A 122 5.67 -18.48 -4.61
CA TYR A 122 5.41 -17.56 -5.71
C TYR A 122 4.99 -16.19 -5.17
N VAL A 123 4.87 -15.20 -6.06
CA VAL A 123 4.47 -13.85 -5.68
C VAL A 123 3.42 -13.30 -6.66
N ILE A 124 2.40 -12.65 -6.12
CA ILE A 124 1.47 -11.78 -6.84
C ILE A 124 1.80 -10.35 -6.44
N VAL A 125 1.95 -9.46 -7.43
CA VAL A 125 2.25 -8.04 -7.21
C VAL A 125 1.03 -7.21 -7.59
N ARG A 126 0.67 -6.26 -6.72
CA ARG A 126 -0.45 -5.34 -6.91
C ARG A 126 0.10 -3.89 -6.87
N PRO A 127 0.62 -3.37 -8.01
CA PRO A 127 1.35 -2.10 -8.02
C PRO A 127 0.44 -0.86 -7.94
N GLY A 128 -0.83 -0.99 -8.21
CA GLY A 128 -1.77 0.12 -8.19
C GLY A 128 -1.96 0.78 -9.55
N PRO A 129 -1.89 2.12 -9.65
CA PRO A 129 -1.29 3.14 -8.76
C PRO A 129 -2.01 3.40 -7.42
N TYR A 130 -3.32 3.19 -7.37
CA TYR A 130 -4.11 3.22 -6.14
C TYR A 130 -4.26 1.79 -5.60
N VAL A 131 -4.03 1.59 -4.31
CA VAL A 131 -4.04 0.26 -3.68
C VAL A 131 -5.03 0.10 -2.54
N CYS A 132 -5.70 1.17 -2.12
CA CYS A 132 -6.62 1.17 -0.97
C CYS A 132 -5.90 0.78 0.33
N ALA A 133 -6.11 -0.43 0.81
CA ALA A 133 -5.37 -1.10 1.90
C ALA A 133 -5.42 -0.38 3.25
N GLU A 134 -6.39 0.50 3.49
CA GLU A 134 -6.45 1.36 4.67
C GLU A 134 -5.08 2.03 4.94
N TRP A 135 -4.41 2.39 3.86
CA TRP A 135 -3.14 3.08 3.84
C TRP A 135 -3.33 4.53 3.44
N GLU A 136 -2.45 5.42 3.92
CA GLU A 136 -2.52 6.85 3.65
C GLU A 136 -2.71 7.14 2.15
N MET A 137 -3.74 7.91 1.81
CA MET A 137 -4.22 8.22 0.44
C MET A 137 -4.37 6.99 -0.48
N GLY A 138 -4.59 5.78 0.07
CA GLY A 138 -4.62 4.56 -0.72
C GLY A 138 -3.32 4.29 -1.47
N GLY A 139 -2.20 4.74 -0.94
CA GLY A 139 -0.88 4.60 -1.51
C GLY A 139 -0.44 5.73 -2.44
N LEU A 140 -1.32 6.65 -2.82
CA LEU A 140 -0.97 7.78 -3.69
C LEU A 140 -0.10 8.81 -2.94
N PRO A 141 0.91 9.42 -3.57
CA PRO A 141 1.74 10.42 -2.92
C PRO A 141 1.04 11.75 -2.68
N TRP A 142 1.24 12.32 -1.51
CA TRP A 142 0.70 13.63 -1.12
C TRP A 142 1.06 14.76 -2.08
N TRP A 143 2.26 14.75 -2.66
CA TRP A 143 2.76 15.81 -3.54
C TRP A 143 1.95 15.95 -4.84
N LEU A 144 1.16 14.95 -5.24
CA LEU A 144 0.19 15.06 -6.33
C LEU A 144 -0.82 16.18 -6.08
N LEU A 145 -1.20 16.41 -4.82
CA LEU A 145 -2.19 17.42 -4.43
C LEU A 145 -1.68 18.86 -4.53
N LYS A 146 -0.37 19.09 -4.80
CA LYS A 146 0.16 20.41 -5.15
C LYS A 146 -0.49 20.97 -6.41
N LYS A 147 -0.89 20.09 -7.33
CA LYS A 147 -1.67 20.46 -8.50
C LYS A 147 -3.16 20.51 -8.13
N LYS A 148 -3.68 21.71 -7.85
CA LYS A 148 -5.02 21.95 -7.30
C LYS A 148 -6.17 21.41 -8.17
N ASP A 149 -5.97 21.30 -9.49
CA ASP A 149 -6.95 20.82 -10.48
C ASP A 149 -6.69 19.36 -10.89
N ILE A 150 -5.86 18.62 -10.16
CA ILE A 150 -5.56 17.21 -10.45
C ILE A 150 -6.81 16.35 -10.32
N ARG A 151 -6.98 15.42 -11.25
CA ARG A 151 -7.99 14.37 -11.18
C ARG A 151 -7.31 13.02 -10.99
N LEU A 152 -7.33 12.54 -9.75
CA LEU A 152 -6.76 11.25 -9.38
C LEU A 152 -7.61 10.11 -9.93
N ARG A 153 -6.96 8.99 -10.29
CA ARG A 153 -7.60 7.79 -10.85
C ARG A 153 -8.47 8.10 -12.09
N GLU A 154 -7.99 9.04 -12.90
CA GLU A 154 -8.60 9.49 -14.15
C GLU A 154 -7.51 9.72 -15.21
N GLN A 155 -7.92 9.96 -16.46
CA GLN A 155 -6.99 10.31 -17.55
C GLN A 155 -6.51 11.77 -17.45
N ASP A 156 -6.13 12.24 -16.27
CA ASP A 156 -5.44 13.51 -16.10
C ASP A 156 -4.01 13.39 -16.66
N PRO A 157 -3.56 14.25 -17.57
CA PRO A 157 -2.26 14.10 -18.21
C PRO A 157 -1.09 14.15 -17.24
N TYR A 158 -1.16 14.98 -16.19
CA TYR A 158 -0.11 15.05 -15.18
C TYR A 158 -0.12 13.80 -14.30
N PHE A 159 -1.29 13.39 -13.79
CA PHE A 159 -1.41 12.17 -13.02
C PHE A 159 -0.88 10.96 -13.78
N MET A 160 -1.30 10.77 -15.04
CA MET A 160 -0.86 9.64 -15.87
C MET A 160 0.64 9.68 -16.20
N SER A 161 1.23 10.86 -16.35
CA SER A 161 2.69 10.97 -16.53
C SER A 161 3.46 10.56 -15.28
N CYS A 162 2.93 10.89 -14.09
CA CYS A 162 3.49 10.46 -12.82
C CYS A 162 3.34 8.94 -12.61
N VAL A 163 2.19 8.38 -13.00
CA VAL A 163 1.95 6.93 -12.97
C VAL A 163 2.91 6.18 -13.90
N ASP A 164 3.10 6.62 -15.14
CA ASP A 164 4.06 5.99 -16.09
C ASP A 164 5.48 5.99 -15.51
N ARG A 165 5.90 7.10 -14.88
CA ARG A 165 7.20 7.20 -14.20
C ARG A 165 7.30 6.23 -13.03
N PHE A 166 6.30 6.17 -12.17
CA PHE A 166 6.26 5.26 -11.02
C PHE A 166 6.31 3.80 -11.46
N GLU A 167 5.43 3.39 -12.38
CA GLU A 167 5.37 2.01 -12.87
C GLU A 167 6.68 1.59 -13.57
N LYS A 168 7.35 2.50 -14.26
CA LYS A 168 8.69 2.25 -14.81
C LYS A 168 9.68 1.88 -13.71
N HIS A 169 9.75 2.66 -12.63
CA HIS A 169 10.69 2.41 -11.54
C HIS A 169 10.34 1.13 -10.76
N VAL A 170 9.06 0.82 -10.56
CA VAL A 170 8.62 -0.46 -9.98
C VAL A 170 9.04 -1.63 -10.86
N ALA A 171 8.80 -1.53 -12.17
CA ALA A 171 9.18 -2.59 -13.12
C ALA A 171 10.69 -2.77 -13.22
N GLU A 172 11.51 -1.72 -13.11
CA GLU A 172 12.96 -1.83 -13.03
C GLU A 172 13.42 -2.72 -11.87
N GLN A 173 12.70 -2.74 -10.76
CA GLN A 173 12.97 -3.58 -9.60
C GLN A 173 12.41 -5.00 -9.75
N LEU A 174 11.19 -5.14 -10.27
CA LEU A 174 10.40 -6.36 -10.15
C LEU A 174 10.25 -7.14 -11.46
N ALA A 175 10.28 -6.52 -12.64
CA ALA A 175 10.16 -7.25 -13.90
C ALA A 175 11.26 -8.30 -14.10
N PRO A 176 12.52 -8.10 -13.64
CA PRO A 176 13.54 -9.16 -13.64
C PRO A 176 13.18 -10.38 -12.80
N LEU A 177 12.22 -10.25 -11.89
CA LEU A 177 11.76 -11.30 -10.97
C LEU A 177 10.48 -12.00 -11.43
N THR A 178 9.99 -11.75 -12.63
CA THR A 178 8.85 -12.46 -13.21
C THR A 178 9.18 -13.93 -13.46
N ILE A 179 8.16 -14.78 -13.49
CA ILE A 179 8.36 -16.23 -13.67
C ILE A 179 9.00 -16.58 -15.01
N GLN A 180 8.69 -15.84 -16.06
CA GLN A 180 9.29 -15.99 -17.40
C GLN A 180 10.80 -15.70 -17.41
N ARG A 181 11.28 -14.90 -16.44
CA ARG A 181 12.70 -14.62 -16.21
C ARG A 181 13.28 -15.45 -15.07
N GLY A 182 12.55 -16.49 -14.61
CA GLY A 182 12.97 -17.41 -13.56
C GLY A 182 12.77 -16.89 -12.14
N GLY A 183 12.09 -15.77 -11.95
CA GLY A 183 11.70 -15.22 -10.64
C GLY A 183 10.45 -15.88 -10.07
N PRO A 184 9.94 -15.38 -8.93
CA PRO A 184 8.76 -15.92 -8.28
C PRO A 184 7.44 -15.24 -8.71
N ILE A 185 7.48 -14.10 -9.43
CA ILE A 185 6.29 -13.29 -9.71
C ILE A 185 5.49 -13.95 -10.83
N ILE A 186 4.24 -14.33 -10.52
CA ILE A 186 3.34 -15.05 -11.42
C ILE A 186 2.21 -14.19 -11.97
N MET A 187 1.76 -13.17 -11.25
CA MET A 187 0.66 -12.29 -11.65
C MET A 187 0.92 -10.85 -11.22
N VAL A 188 0.40 -9.90 -12.00
CA VAL A 188 0.45 -8.46 -11.69
C VAL A 188 -0.95 -7.86 -11.87
N GLN A 189 -1.42 -7.09 -10.88
CA GLN A 189 -2.74 -6.46 -10.89
C GLN A 189 -2.71 -5.13 -11.63
N VAL A 190 -3.80 -4.85 -12.33
CA VAL A 190 -4.09 -3.57 -12.98
C VAL A 190 -5.06 -2.79 -12.10
N GLU A 191 -4.63 -1.69 -11.53
CA GLU A 191 -5.40 -0.84 -10.61
C GLU A 191 -5.95 -1.61 -9.38
N ASN A 192 -6.92 -1.10 -8.65
CA ASN A 192 -7.59 -1.79 -7.55
C ASN A 192 -9.06 -1.37 -7.43
N GLU A 193 -9.98 -2.34 -7.57
CA GLU A 193 -11.43 -2.16 -7.37
C GLU A 193 -11.99 -0.90 -8.06
N TYR A 194 -11.51 -0.61 -9.27
CA TYR A 194 -11.83 0.64 -9.94
C TYR A 194 -13.32 0.77 -10.25
N GLY A 195 -14.05 -0.31 -10.44
CA GLY A 195 -15.48 -0.29 -10.67
C GLY A 195 -16.32 0.24 -9.51
N SER A 196 -15.76 0.27 -8.29
CA SER A 196 -16.38 0.94 -7.14
C SER A 196 -16.07 2.44 -7.06
N TYR A 197 -15.10 2.93 -7.84
CA TYR A 197 -14.70 4.33 -7.92
C TYR A 197 -15.19 5.03 -9.20
N GLY A 198 -15.05 4.39 -10.36
CA GLY A 198 -15.34 4.98 -11.66
C GLY A 198 -15.65 3.95 -12.75
N GLU A 199 -15.91 4.46 -13.96
CA GLU A 199 -16.30 3.63 -15.12
C GLU A 199 -15.44 3.93 -16.36
N ASN A 200 -14.28 4.56 -16.20
CA ASN A 200 -13.42 4.98 -17.30
C ASN A 200 -12.52 3.84 -17.79
N LYS A 201 -13.01 3.05 -18.76
CA LYS A 201 -12.23 1.95 -19.39
C LYS A 201 -10.93 2.45 -20.04
N ALA A 202 -10.90 3.67 -20.55
CA ALA A 202 -9.70 4.21 -21.19
C ALA A 202 -8.58 4.45 -20.16
N TYR A 203 -8.93 4.88 -18.94
CA TYR A 203 -7.98 4.97 -17.83
C TYR A 203 -7.37 3.59 -17.49
N ILE A 204 -8.22 2.59 -17.28
CA ILE A 204 -7.76 1.22 -16.98
C ILE A 204 -6.91 0.64 -18.11
N SER A 205 -7.31 0.88 -19.38
CA SER A 205 -6.53 0.47 -20.54
C SER A 205 -5.14 1.09 -20.53
N GLN A 206 -5.03 2.37 -20.19
CA GLN A 206 -3.74 3.05 -20.12
C GLN A 206 -2.84 2.48 -19.00
N ILE A 207 -3.41 2.13 -17.83
CA ILE A 207 -2.66 1.43 -16.77
C ILE A 207 -2.16 0.07 -17.26
N ARG A 208 -3.04 -0.74 -17.87
CA ARG A 208 -2.66 -2.04 -18.47
C ARG A 208 -1.53 -1.89 -19.47
N ASP A 209 -1.63 -0.92 -20.39
CA ASP A 209 -0.64 -0.70 -21.45
C ASP A 209 0.71 -0.25 -20.86
N THR A 210 0.68 0.54 -19.81
CA THR A 210 1.88 0.92 -19.04
C THR A 210 2.55 -0.31 -18.41
N LEU A 211 1.78 -1.19 -17.78
CA LEU A 211 2.31 -2.44 -17.24
C LEU A 211 2.88 -3.34 -18.35
N ARG A 212 2.15 -3.55 -19.46
CA ARG A 212 2.67 -4.30 -20.62
C ARG A 212 3.99 -3.72 -21.14
N LYS A 213 4.06 -2.39 -21.24
CA LYS A 213 5.25 -1.67 -21.70
C LYS A 213 6.51 -1.99 -20.89
N TYR A 214 6.39 -2.16 -19.60
CA TYR A 214 7.55 -2.28 -18.70
C TYR A 214 7.79 -3.69 -18.16
N TRP A 215 6.76 -4.52 -18.04
CA TRP A 215 6.86 -5.84 -17.43
C TRP A 215 7.06 -6.98 -18.44
N ASP A 216 6.49 -6.88 -19.64
CA ASP A 216 6.57 -7.95 -20.63
C ASP A 216 7.96 -8.08 -21.23
N ILE A 217 8.29 -9.29 -21.69
CA ILE A 217 9.50 -9.55 -22.45
C ILE A 217 9.30 -9.00 -23.86
N LYS A 218 10.12 -8.03 -24.24
CA LYS A 218 10.11 -7.46 -25.59
C LYS A 218 10.86 -8.41 -26.53
N SER A 219 10.10 -9.19 -27.29
CA SER A 219 10.61 -9.95 -28.41
C SER A 219 9.64 -9.84 -29.60
N ASP A 220 10.14 -9.87 -30.81
CA ASP A 220 9.32 -9.84 -32.04
C ASP A 220 8.36 -11.04 -32.15
N ASN A 221 8.55 -12.06 -31.32
CA ASN A 221 7.78 -13.30 -31.24
C ASN A 221 7.23 -13.53 -29.82
N THR A 222 6.65 -12.53 -29.19
CA THR A 222 6.09 -12.68 -27.83
C THR A 222 4.88 -13.62 -27.90
N THR A 223 5.06 -14.83 -27.41
CA THR A 223 3.96 -15.77 -27.20
C THR A 223 3.20 -15.40 -25.91
N PRO A 224 1.91 -15.75 -25.74
CA PRO A 224 1.17 -15.51 -24.49
C PRO A 224 1.88 -16.04 -23.24
N SER A 225 2.70 -17.10 -23.37
CA SER A 225 3.49 -17.66 -22.25
C SER A 225 4.69 -16.79 -21.83
N GLN A 226 5.09 -15.83 -22.66
CA GLN A 226 6.18 -14.86 -22.36
C GLN A 226 5.67 -13.53 -21.81
N GLN A 227 4.34 -13.33 -21.85
CA GLN A 227 3.72 -12.16 -21.24
C GLN A 227 3.49 -12.40 -19.76
N THR A 228 3.57 -11.32 -18.98
CA THR A 228 3.17 -11.33 -17.58
C THR A 228 1.65 -11.48 -17.48
N THR A 229 1.17 -12.43 -16.67
CA THR A 229 -0.27 -12.59 -16.46
C THR A 229 -0.82 -11.40 -15.70
N LEU A 230 -1.61 -10.55 -16.36
CA LEU A 230 -2.28 -9.41 -15.76
C LEU A 230 -3.70 -9.77 -15.34
N PHE A 231 -4.16 -9.17 -14.23
CA PHE A 231 -5.53 -9.37 -13.73
C PHE A 231 -6.12 -8.07 -13.19
N GLN A 232 -7.45 -8.02 -13.14
CA GLN A 232 -8.25 -7.00 -12.46
C GLN A 232 -9.05 -7.63 -11.35
N CYS A 233 -9.26 -6.90 -10.26
CA CYS A 233 -10.15 -7.29 -9.17
C CYS A 233 -11.26 -6.29 -8.97
N ASP A 234 -12.41 -6.78 -8.55
CA ASP A 234 -13.52 -5.98 -8.02
C ASP A 234 -14.47 -6.86 -7.22
N TRP A 235 -15.48 -6.25 -6.61
CA TRP A 235 -16.51 -6.95 -5.87
C TRP A 235 -17.89 -6.77 -6.53
N ASN A 236 -18.81 -7.69 -6.27
CA ASN A 236 -20.11 -7.77 -6.96
C ASN A 236 -19.95 -7.76 -8.49
N SER A 237 -20.78 -7.00 -9.20
CA SER A 237 -20.73 -6.81 -10.65
C SER A 237 -19.92 -5.60 -11.11
N ASN A 238 -19.20 -4.94 -10.21
CA ASN A 238 -18.43 -3.73 -10.54
C ASN A 238 -17.38 -3.96 -11.64
N PHE A 239 -16.82 -5.20 -11.73
CA PHE A 239 -15.88 -5.57 -12.79
C PHE A 239 -16.49 -5.44 -14.21
N GLU A 240 -17.80 -5.44 -14.37
CA GLU A 240 -18.45 -5.28 -15.68
C GLU A 240 -18.32 -3.86 -16.23
N LYS A 241 -18.21 -2.86 -15.35
CA LYS A 241 -18.17 -1.43 -15.73
C LYS A 241 -16.93 -1.08 -16.53
N ASN A 242 -15.79 -1.66 -16.17
CA ASN A 242 -14.49 -1.32 -16.78
C ASN A 242 -13.56 -2.53 -16.97
N GLY A 243 -14.09 -3.75 -16.88
CA GLY A 243 -13.32 -4.97 -17.14
C GLY A 243 -12.78 -5.00 -18.57
N LEU A 244 -11.49 -5.31 -18.72
CA LEU A 244 -10.82 -5.50 -20.00
C LEU A 244 -10.81 -6.97 -20.38
N ASP A 245 -11.08 -7.27 -21.65
CA ASP A 245 -11.29 -8.66 -22.12
C ASP A 245 -10.02 -9.49 -22.16
N ASP A 246 -8.87 -8.84 -22.28
CA ASP A 246 -7.54 -9.46 -22.29
C ASP A 246 -6.95 -9.70 -20.89
N LEU A 247 -7.66 -9.30 -19.83
CA LEU A 247 -7.25 -9.52 -18.44
C LEU A 247 -8.03 -10.65 -17.76
N THR A 248 -7.40 -11.29 -16.80
CA THR A 248 -8.10 -12.20 -15.89
C THR A 248 -8.93 -11.37 -14.91
N TRP A 249 -10.22 -11.71 -14.75
CA TRP A 249 -11.06 -11.04 -13.77
C TRP A 249 -11.13 -11.89 -12.50
N THR A 250 -10.96 -11.25 -11.36
CA THR A 250 -11.00 -11.86 -10.04
C THR A 250 -11.99 -11.13 -9.14
N MET A 251 -12.51 -11.83 -8.14
CA MET A 251 -13.54 -11.31 -7.24
C MET A 251 -12.96 -11.02 -5.87
N ASN A 252 -13.49 -9.98 -5.19
CA ASN A 252 -13.18 -9.66 -3.79
C ASN A 252 -14.45 -9.84 -2.97
N PHE A 253 -14.38 -10.60 -1.87
CA PHE A 253 -15.47 -10.79 -0.92
C PHE A 253 -14.95 -11.37 0.41
N GLY A 254 -15.75 -11.26 1.47
CA GLY A 254 -15.34 -11.68 2.80
C GLY A 254 -15.97 -13.00 3.28
N THR A 255 -15.64 -13.32 4.53
CA THR A 255 -16.22 -14.46 5.27
C THR A 255 -17.75 -14.41 5.29
N GLY A 256 -18.38 -15.59 5.19
CA GLY A 256 -19.84 -15.71 5.16
C GLY A 256 -20.48 -15.47 3.79
N ALA A 257 -19.71 -15.07 2.77
CA ALA A 257 -20.21 -14.96 1.41
C ALA A 257 -20.59 -16.34 0.84
N LYS A 258 -21.67 -16.38 0.05
CA LYS A 258 -22.06 -17.58 -0.72
C LYS A 258 -21.18 -17.65 -1.97
N ILE A 259 -20.21 -18.56 -1.99
CA ILE A 259 -19.16 -18.64 -3.01
C ILE A 259 -19.74 -18.74 -4.43
N ASP A 260 -20.73 -19.57 -4.65
CA ASP A 260 -21.33 -19.74 -5.99
C ASP A 260 -22.03 -18.46 -6.47
N ASP A 261 -22.66 -17.71 -5.56
CA ASP A 261 -23.31 -16.43 -5.89
C ASP A 261 -22.27 -15.38 -6.31
N GLN A 262 -21.11 -15.33 -5.63
CA GLN A 262 -20.03 -14.40 -5.96
C GLN A 262 -19.48 -14.63 -7.38
N PHE A 263 -19.37 -15.87 -7.81
CA PHE A 263 -18.82 -16.20 -9.11
C PHE A 263 -19.88 -16.43 -10.21
N ARG A 264 -21.17 -16.36 -9.89
CA ARG A 264 -22.26 -16.65 -10.86
C ARG A 264 -22.11 -15.81 -12.12
N ARG A 265 -22.03 -14.49 -11.97
CA ARG A 265 -21.97 -13.57 -13.09
C ARG A 265 -20.68 -13.73 -13.91
N LEU A 266 -19.56 -13.97 -13.25
CA LEU A 266 -18.29 -14.23 -13.94
C LEU A 266 -18.35 -15.51 -14.78
N ARG A 267 -18.95 -16.59 -14.25
CA ARG A 267 -19.14 -17.85 -14.99
C ARG A 267 -20.04 -17.68 -16.21
N GLU A 268 -21.07 -16.85 -16.12
CA GLU A 268 -21.96 -16.55 -17.26
C GLU A 268 -21.22 -15.84 -18.38
N LEU A 269 -20.42 -14.82 -18.04
CA LEU A 269 -19.69 -13.98 -19.00
C LEU A 269 -18.44 -14.68 -19.55
N ARG A 270 -17.76 -15.46 -18.72
CA ARG A 270 -16.47 -16.10 -19.04
C ARG A 270 -16.44 -17.55 -18.52
N PRO A 271 -17.19 -18.47 -19.15
CA PRO A 271 -17.40 -19.83 -18.64
C PRO A 271 -16.10 -20.66 -18.53
N ASN A 272 -15.08 -20.31 -19.28
CA ASN A 272 -13.79 -21.00 -19.30
C ASN A 272 -12.68 -20.27 -18.50
N ALA A 273 -12.99 -19.14 -17.83
CA ALA A 273 -12.01 -18.44 -17.03
C ALA A 273 -11.65 -19.19 -15.74
N PRO A 274 -10.41 -19.13 -15.28
CA PRO A 274 -10.05 -19.56 -13.94
C PRO A 274 -10.76 -18.68 -12.91
N LEU A 275 -11.24 -19.28 -11.83
CA LEU A 275 -11.88 -18.53 -10.74
C LEU A 275 -10.88 -18.26 -9.64
N MET A 276 -10.87 -17.01 -9.16
CA MET A 276 -10.04 -16.59 -8.05
C MET A 276 -10.72 -15.50 -7.22
N CYS A 277 -10.74 -15.68 -5.91
CA CYS A 277 -10.97 -14.59 -4.95
C CYS A 277 -9.64 -13.92 -4.66
N SER A 278 -9.43 -12.72 -5.19
CA SER A 278 -8.15 -12.00 -5.03
C SER A 278 -8.03 -11.27 -3.70
N GLU A 279 -9.14 -11.03 -3.01
CA GLU A 279 -9.18 -10.65 -1.60
C GLU A 279 -10.31 -11.40 -0.90
N PHE A 280 -9.94 -12.42 -0.14
CA PHE A 280 -10.86 -13.06 0.78
C PHE A 280 -10.64 -12.49 2.17
N TRP A 281 -11.54 -11.60 2.61
CA TRP A 281 -11.37 -10.84 3.85
C TRP A 281 -11.54 -11.72 5.09
N SER A 282 -10.41 -11.98 5.78
CA SER A 282 -10.34 -12.87 6.96
C SER A 282 -10.85 -12.24 8.25
N GLY A 283 -10.83 -10.91 8.31
CA GLY A 283 -11.20 -10.06 9.43
C GLY A 283 -11.63 -8.70 8.92
N TRP A 284 -11.29 -7.64 9.68
CA TRP A 284 -11.49 -6.26 9.26
C TRP A 284 -10.49 -5.35 9.97
N PHE A 285 -10.36 -4.12 9.50
CA PHE A 285 -9.49 -3.10 10.09
C PHE A 285 -10.21 -2.33 11.20
N ASP A 286 -9.43 -1.77 12.11
CA ASP A 286 -9.92 -0.96 13.21
C ASP A 286 -9.93 0.52 12.88
N LYS A 287 -10.97 1.21 13.34
CA LYS A 287 -11.12 2.67 13.25
C LYS A 287 -10.83 3.31 14.59
N TRP A 288 -10.28 4.50 14.57
CA TRP A 288 -9.99 5.27 15.77
C TRP A 288 -11.24 5.46 16.63
N GLY A 289 -11.14 5.05 17.91
CA GLY A 289 -12.24 5.16 18.88
C GLY A 289 -13.35 4.12 18.74
N ALA A 290 -13.28 3.20 17.76
CA ALA A 290 -14.21 2.10 17.61
C ALA A 290 -13.77 0.86 18.42
N ARG A 291 -14.65 -0.15 18.47
CA ARG A 291 -14.29 -1.46 19.02
C ARG A 291 -13.40 -2.22 18.03
N HIS A 292 -12.52 -3.04 18.57
CA HIS A 292 -11.72 -3.97 17.79
C HIS A 292 -12.63 -4.91 16.99
N GLU A 293 -12.36 -4.98 15.66
CA GLU A 293 -13.10 -5.80 14.72
C GLU A 293 -12.60 -7.26 14.76
N THR A 294 -13.53 -8.19 14.85
CA THR A 294 -13.23 -9.63 14.82
C THR A 294 -14.23 -10.37 13.95
N ARG A 295 -13.79 -11.47 13.36
CA ARG A 295 -14.62 -12.39 12.56
C ARG A 295 -14.41 -13.82 13.07
N PRO A 296 -15.47 -14.67 13.09
CA PRO A 296 -15.33 -16.05 13.55
C PRO A 296 -14.36 -16.86 12.69
N ALA A 297 -13.40 -17.51 13.31
CA ALA A 297 -12.39 -18.32 12.63
C ALA A 297 -13.00 -19.43 11.76
N LYS A 298 -14.09 -20.05 12.23
CA LYS A 298 -14.82 -21.11 11.49
C LYS A 298 -15.40 -20.63 10.16
N ASP A 299 -15.88 -19.39 10.08
CA ASP A 299 -16.51 -18.83 8.88
C ASP A 299 -15.46 -18.56 7.80
N MET A 300 -14.28 -18.06 8.19
CA MET A 300 -13.13 -17.92 7.30
C MET A 300 -12.71 -19.28 6.73
N VAL A 301 -12.54 -20.27 7.60
CA VAL A 301 -12.09 -21.60 7.21
C VAL A 301 -13.10 -22.31 6.31
N ALA A 302 -14.40 -22.17 6.59
CA ALA A 302 -15.46 -22.75 5.76
C ALA A 302 -15.44 -22.19 4.33
N GLY A 303 -15.28 -20.86 4.18
CA GLY A 303 -15.19 -20.25 2.86
C GLY A 303 -13.98 -20.72 2.06
N ILE A 304 -12.81 -20.85 2.71
CA ILE A 304 -11.60 -21.34 2.05
C ILE A 304 -11.72 -22.83 1.68
N ASP A 305 -12.27 -23.68 2.57
CA ASP A 305 -12.51 -25.10 2.30
C ASP A 305 -13.47 -25.27 1.12
N GLU A 306 -14.55 -24.47 1.05
CA GLU A 306 -15.48 -24.47 -0.06
C GLU A 306 -14.81 -24.05 -1.39
N MET A 307 -14.05 -22.94 -1.41
CA MET A 307 -13.33 -22.50 -2.60
C MET A 307 -12.38 -23.60 -3.11
N LEU A 308 -11.55 -24.16 -2.23
CA LEU A 308 -10.58 -25.18 -2.61
C LEU A 308 -11.23 -26.49 -3.07
N SER A 309 -12.35 -26.90 -2.47
CA SER A 309 -13.12 -28.09 -2.91
C SER A 309 -13.63 -27.94 -4.34
N LYS A 310 -13.80 -26.71 -4.82
CA LYS A 310 -14.23 -26.35 -6.19
C LYS A 310 -13.06 -25.97 -7.11
N GLY A 311 -11.80 -26.11 -6.67
CA GLY A 311 -10.63 -25.73 -7.43
C GLY A 311 -10.47 -24.21 -7.62
N ILE A 312 -11.12 -23.40 -6.81
CA ILE A 312 -11.07 -21.94 -6.87
C ILE A 312 -9.83 -21.44 -6.12
N SER A 313 -9.05 -20.59 -6.77
CA SER A 313 -7.89 -19.91 -6.19
C SER A 313 -8.31 -18.79 -5.25
N PHE A 314 -7.44 -18.45 -4.27
CA PHE A 314 -7.70 -17.34 -3.35
C PHE A 314 -6.43 -16.62 -2.91
N SER A 315 -6.59 -15.35 -2.49
CA SER A 315 -5.64 -14.60 -1.68
C SER A 315 -6.31 -14.22 -0.37
N LEU A 316 -5.74 -14.64 0.76
CA LEU A 316 -6.29 -14.38 2.09
C LEU A 316 -5.88 -12.97 2.55
N TYR A 317 -6.80 -12.05 2.51
CA TYR A 317 -6.63 -10.67 2.92
C TYR A 317 -7.21 -10.46 4.33
N MET A 318 -6.45 -10.28 5.38
CA MET A 318 -5.01 -10.40 5.48
C MET A 318 -4.65 -11.76 6.07
N THR A 319 -3.55 -12.35 5.63
CA THR A 319 -2.94 -13.48 6.35
C THR A 319 -2.11 -12.97 7.53
N HIS A 320 -1.49 -11.81 7.38
CA HIS A 320 -0.83 -11.02 8.42
C HIS A 320 -0.97 -9.54 8.07
N GLY A 321 -1.64 -8.79 8.91
CA GLY A 321 -1.86 -7.37 8.68
C GLY A 321 -0.63 -6.52 8.98
N GLY A 322 -0.04 -6.69 10.16
CA GLY A 322 1.12 -5.92 10.61
C GLY A 322 0.77 -4.54 11.15
N THR A 323 1.68 -3.59 11.00
CA THR A 323 1.61 -2.26 11.61
C THR A 323 1.79 -1.15 10.57
N SER A 324 0.87 -0.21 10.50
CA SER A 324 1.01 1.01 9.71
C SER A 324 1.83 2.04 10.50
N PHE A 325 3.16 1.91 10.46
CA PHE A 325 4.07 2.76 11.23
C PHE A 325 3.97 4.24 10.87
N GLY A 326 4.24 5.12 11.83
CA GLY A 326 4.27 6.57 11.60
C GLY A 326 2.90 7.11 11.16
N HIS A 327 2.86 7.75 10.00
CA HIS A 327 1.65 8.37 9.42
C HIS A 327 1.00 7.53 8.30
N TRP A 328 1.30 6.24 8.22
CA TRP A 328 0.85 5.40 7.10
C TRP A 328 -0.54 4.81 7.26
N ALA A 329 -1.17 4.88 8.43
CA ALA A 329 -2.57 4.55 8.58
C ALA A 329 -3.45 5.56 7.84
N GLY A 330 -4.39 5.09 7.06
CA GLY A 330 -5.28 5.90 6.25
C GLY A 330 -6.58 6.28 6.97
N ALA A 331 -7.59 6.55 6.17
CA ALA A 331 -8.94 6.78 6.65
C ALA A 331 -9.95 6.14 5.70
N ASN A 332 -11.06 5.69 6.22
CA ASN A 332 -12.13 5.07 5.44
C ASN A 332 -13.38 5.97 5.40
N SER A 333 -14.40 5.51 4.70
CA SER A 333 -15.69 6.18 4.52
C SER A 333 -16.85 5.35 5.16
N PRO A 334 -18.06 5.90 5.30
CA PRO A 334 -18.50 7.25 4.91
C PRO A 334 -17.95 8.35 5.84
N GLY A 335 -17.80 9.55 5.31
CA GLY A 335 -17.20 10.68 6.04
C GLY A 335 -15.71 10.52 6.25
N PHE A 336 -15.20 11.01 7.38
CA PHE A 336 -13.82 10.80 7.80
C PHE A 336 -13.77 9.82 8.98
N ALA A 337 -13.32 8.62 8.70
CA ALA A 337 -13.17 7.54 9.67
C ALA A 337 -11.71 7.09 9.69
N PRO A 338 -10.83 7.75 10.49
CA PRO A 338 -9.41 7.44 10.51
C PRO A 338 -9.17 6.05 11.08
N ASP A 339 -8.25 5.34 10.45
CA ASP A 339 -7.79 4.03 10.89
C ASP A 339 -6.76 4.18 12.02
N VAL A 340 -6.41 3.08 12.66
CA VAL A 340 -5.39 3.06 13.71
C VAL A 340 -4.06 2.53 13.16
N THR A 341 -2.98 2.76 13.91
CA THR A 341 -1.63 2.28 13.57
C THR A 341 -1.57 0.75 13.46
N SER A 342 -2.24 0.03 14.37
CA SER A 342 -2.35 -1.42 14.26
C SER A 342 -3.19 -1.81 13.05
N TYR A 343 -2.64 -2.65 12.20
CA TYR A 343 -3.38 -3.30 11.12
C TYR A 343 -3.52 -4.79 11.40
N ASP A 344 -3.85 -5.13 12.66
CA ASP A 344 -3.98 -6.52 13.13
C ASP A 344 -4.93 -7.33 12.24
N TYR A 345 -6.04 -6.71 11.82
CA TYR A 345 -7.03 -7.26 10.88
C TYR A 345 -7.72 -8.53 11.39
N ASP A 346 -7.52 -8.89 12.65
CA ASP A 346 -7.92 -10.19 13.19
C ASP A 346 -7.41 -11.36 12.32
N ALA A 347 -6.18 -11.21 11.82
CA ALA A 347 -5.56 -12.11 10.86
C ALA A 347 -5.09 -13.43 11.48
N PRO A 348 -4.88 -14.50 10.68
CA PRO A 348 -4.31 -15.76 11.16
C PRO A 348 -2.93 -15.63 11.83
N ILE A 349 -2.08 -14.73 11.34
CA ILE A 349 -0.82 -14.37 11.98
C ILE A 349 -1.02 -12.98 12.60
N ASN A 350 -0.93 -12.89 13.92
CA ASN A 350 -1.16 -11.63 14.63
C ASN A 350 -0.07 -10.58 14.34
N GLU A 351 -0.26 -9.36 14.83
CA GLU A 351 0.58 -8.20 14.48
C GLU A 351 2.07 -8.44 14.78
N TYR A 352 2.42 -9.15 15.86
CA TYR A 352 3.82 -9.45 16.20
C TYR A 352 4.32 -10.82 15.68
N GLY A 353 3.50 -11.55 14.92
CA GLY A 353 3.93 -12.70 14.12
C GLY A 353 3.70 -14.07 14.75
N GLU A 354 2.86 -14.18 15.76
CA GLU A 354 2.47 -15.46 16.33
C GLU A 354 1.17 -15.99 15.69
N PRO A 355 0.98 -17.33 15.67
CA PRO A 355 -0.22 -17.96 15.14
C PRO A 355 -1.41 -17.76 16.07
N THR A 356 -2.56 -17.37 15.52
CA THR A 356 -3.85 -17.28 16.22
C THR A 356 -4.66 -18.58 16.09
N GLU A 357 -5.87 -18.62 16.65
CA GLU A 357 -6.83 -19.72 16.43
C GLU A 357 -7.10 -19.90 14.94
N LYS A 358 -7.29 -18.79 14.19
CA LYS A 358 -7.52 -18.81 12.73
C LYS A 358 -6.38 -19.53 12.00
N TYR A 359 -5.14 -19.33 12.42
CA TYR A 359 -3.98 -19.97 11.83
C TYR A 359 -4.06 -21.50 11.97
N TRP A 360 -4.32 -21.99 13.17
CA TRP A 360 -4.33 -23.43 13.42
C TRP A 360 -5.48 -24.15 12.74
N LEU A 361 -6.68 -23.55 12.74
CA LEU A 361 -7.84 -24.11 12.04
C LEU A 361 -7.61 -24.11 10.54
N LEU A 362 -7.11 -23.00 9.97
CA LEU A 362 -6.81 -22.92 8.54
C LEU A 362 -5.70 -23.89 8.13
N ARG A 363 -4.62 -24.01 8.93
CA ARG A 363 -3.55 -24.97 8.67
C ARG A 363 -4.08 -26.41 8.60
N LYS A 364 -4.97 -26.80 9.52
CA LYS A 364 -5.63 -28.11 9.49
C LYS A 364 -6.42 -28.32 8.20
N THR A 365 -7.11 -27.31 7.73
CA THR A 365 -7.87 -27.37 6.48
C THR A 365 -6.95 -27.43 5.28
N LEU A 366 -5.93 -26.58 5.18
CA LEU A 366 -4.99 -26.57 4.05
C LEU A 366 -4.17 -27.85 3.93
N GLN A 367 -3.96 -28.59 5.04
CA GLN A 367 -3.33 -29.91 5.00
C GLN A 367 -4.11 -30.92 4.15
N LYS A 368 -5.45 -30.80 4.05
CA LYS A 368 -6.27 -31.67 3.20
C LYS A 368 -5.97 -31.49 1.69
N TYR A 369 -5.51 -30.30 1.31
CA TYR A 369 -5.20 -29.89 -0.06
C TYR A 369 -3.69 -29.86 -0.34
N SER A 370 -2.92 -30.64 0.39
CA SER A 370 -1.48 -30.76 0.23
C SER A 370 -1.09 -32.25 0.19
N ASP A 371 -0.40 -32.67 -0.87
CA ASP A 371 0.09 -34.05 -1.01
C ASP A 371 1.20 -34.38 0.00
N LYS A 372 1.79 -33.36 0.62
CA LYS A 372 2.88 -33.51 1.59
C LYS A 372 2.48 -32.93 2.95
N LYS A 373 3.09 -33.47 4.00
CA LYS A 373 2.98 -32.85 5.32
C LYS A 373 3.49 -31.41 5.26
N LEU A 374 2.69 -30.47 5.79
CA LEU A 374 3.08 -29.07 5.86
C LEU A 374 4.32 -28.87 6.73
N PRO A 375 5.21 -27.91 6.41
CA PRO A 375 6.41 -27.63 7.18
C PRO A 375 6.10 -27.29 8.65
N ALA A 376 7.06 -27.48 9.55
CA ALA A 376 6.93 -27.04 10.93
C ALA A 376 6.69 -25.52 10.99
N VAL A 377 5.84 -25.10 11.92
CA VAL A 377 5.60 -23.67 12.18
C VAL A 377 6.85 -23.08 12.82
N PRO A 378 7.38 -21.98 12.33
CA PRO A 378 8.52 -21.28 12.95
C PRO A 378 8.26 -20.92 14.41
N GLY A 379 9.30 -20.91 15.22
CA GLY A 379 9.25 -20.34 16.56
C GLY A 379 9.06 -18.82 16.53
N LYS A 380 8.96 -18.21 17.72
CA LYS A 380 8.83 -16.76 17.86
C LYS A 380 9.98 -16.02 17.16
N ALA A 381 9.67 -14.93 16.48
CA ALA A 381 10.68 -14.10 15.84
C ALA A 381 11.45 -13.22 16.83
N ALA A 382 10.79 -12.81 17.91
CA ALA A 382 11.34 -12.01 19.00
C ALA A 382 10.53 -12.24 20.28
N ASP A 383 11.15 -11.97 21.42
CA ASP A 383 10.46 -11.99 22.69
C ASP A 383 9.60 -10.73 22.87
N ILE A 384 8.45 -10.89 23.52
CA ILE A 384 7.62 -9.79 23.96
C ILE A 384 8.22 -9.27 25.27
N ILE A 385 8.53 -7.97 25.31
CA ILE A 385 9.04 -7.31 26.51
C ILE A 385 7.91 -6.62 27.26
N SER A 386 8.04 -6.54 28.59
CA SER A 386 7.19 -5.71 29.43
C SER A 386 7.98 -4.48 29.87
N ILE A 387 7.46 -3.29 29.54
CA ILE A 387 8.07 -2.04 29.97
C ILE A 387 7.41 -1.62 31.29
N PRO A 388 8.18 -1.51 32.38
CA PRO A 388 7.63 -1.09 33.67
C PRO A 388 7.17 0.36 33.63
N LYS A 389 6.27 0.71 34.54
CA LYS A 389 5.86 2.11 34.72
C LYS A 389 7.08 2.99 35.00
N MET A 390 7.24 4.04 34.22
CA MET A 390 8.33 5.01 34.36
C MET A 390 7.78 6.43 34.43
N THR A 391 8.56 7.33 35.03
CA THR A 391 8.26 8.78 35.02
C THR A 391 9.03 9.42 33.88
N LEU A 392 8.33 10.18 33.03
CA LEU A 392 8.97 11.00 32.02
C LEU A 392 9.65 12.18 32.71
N GLN A 393 10.96 12.33 32.49
CA GLN A 393 11.78 13.37 33.15
C GLN A 393 12.00 14.60 32.28
N ASN A 394 11.85 14.47 30.96
CA ASN A 394 12.10 15.53 30.01
C ASN A 394 10.85 15.83 29.20
N ALA A 395 10.58 17.11 28.96
CA ALA A 395 9.57 17.62 28.05
C ALA A 395 10.16 18.73 27.19
N ALA A 396 9.78 18.78 25.92
CA ALA A 396 10.13 19.86 25.02
C ALA A 396 8.87 20.45 24.38
N PRO A 397 8.75 21.77 24.29
CA PRO A 397 7.65 22.39 23.55
C PRO A 397 7.71 22.00 22.08
N ILE A 398 6.54 21.84 21.44
CA ILE A 398 6.45 21.47 20.02
C ILE A 398 7.19 22.47 19.11
N TYR A 399 7.27 23.74 19.48
CA TYR A 399 7.94 24.78 18.69
C TYR A 399 9.47 24.58 18.60
N MET A 400 10.07 23.78 19.47
CA MET A 400 11.52 23.48 19.39
C MET A 400 11.87 22.57 18.21
N GLY A 401 10.88 21.92 17.61
CA GLY A 401 11.03 21.08 16.42
C GLY A 401 10.58 21.74 15.11
N VAL A 402 10.47 23.08 15.08
CA VAL A 402 10.08 23.79 13.85
C VAL A 402 11.25 23.84 12.88
N ASP A 403 11.12 23.14 11.75
CA ASP A 403 12.17 23.02 10.74
C ASP A 403 12.24 24.22 9.78
N SER A 404 11.13 24.91 9.56
CA SER A 404 11.07 26.07 8.68
C SER A 404 10.00 27.07 9.12
N ILE A 405 10.27 28.34 8.84
CA ILE A 405 9.33 29.46 9.06
C ILE A 405 9.13 30.16 7.72
N ALA A 406 7.86 30.36 7.33
CA ALA A 406 7.50 31.12 6.14
C ALA A 406 6.43 32.16 6.48
N GLU A 407 6.45 33.27 5.77
CA GLU A 407 5.42 34.29 5.84
C GLU A 407 4.62 34.31 4.54
N SER A 408 3.30 34.35 4.64
CA SER A 408 2.41 34.43 3.51
C SER A 408 1.22 35.33 3.82
N ARG A 409 0.69 35.98 2.79
CA ARG A 409 -0.53 36.76 2.93
C ARG A 409 -1.76 35.87 3.14
N ASP A 410 -1.77 34.74 2.43
CA ASP A 410 -2.88 33.78 2.44
C ASP A 410 -2.44 32.49 3.17
N VAL A 411 -3.39 31.79 3.78
CA VAL A 411 -3.14 30.51 4.43
C VAL A 411 -2.64 29.49 3.39
N GLN A 412 -1.49 28.91 3.65
CA GLN A 412 -0.88 27.87 2.82
C GLN A 412 -1.28 26.50 3.33
N THR A 413 -1.52 25.55 2.41
CA THR A 413 -1.73 24.13 2.77
C THR A 413 -0.42 23.43 3.09
N PHE A 414 -0.50 22.24 3.66
CA PHE A 414 0.69 21.40 3.91
C PHE A 414 1.44 21.12 2.61
N GLU A 415 0.74 20.76 1.54
CA GLU A 415 1.31 20.46 0.23
C GLU A 415 2.01 21.67 -0.39
N GLU A 416 1.44 22.87 -0.26
CA GLU A 416 2.06 24.13 -0.72
C GLU A 416 3.36 24.42 0.04
N MET A 417 3.43 24.02 1.32
CA MET A 417 4.63 24.13 2.16
C MET A 417 5.59 22.94 2.02
N ASN A 418 5.39 22.07 1.03
CA ASN A 418 6.18 20.85 0.80
C ASN A 418 6.19 19.87 1.98
N MET A 419 5.10 19.80 2.70
CA MET A 419 4.91 18.91 3.84
C MET A 419 3.76 17.94 3.53
N GLY A 420 3.99 16.65 3.73
CA GLY A 420 2.96 15.62 3.51
C GLY A 420 2.30 15.14 4.79
N TYR A 421 3.05 15.15 5.89
CA TYR A 421 2.64 14.53 7.14
C TYR A 421 3.11 15.34 8.34
N GLY A 422 2.43 15.21 9.47
CA GLY A 422 2.82 15.83 10.73
C GLY A 422 1.92 16.98 11.16
N SER A 423 2.49 18.01 11.78
CA SER A 423 1.76 19.15 12.32
C SER A 423 2.34 20.46 11.81
N MET A 424 1.48 21.44 11.56
CA MET A 424 1.87 22.78 11.14
C MET A 424 1.31 23.80 12.13
N ILE A 425 2.13 24.80 12.47
CA ILE A 425 1.74 25.90 13.35
C ILE A 425 1.49 27.14 12.50
N TYR A 426 0.28 27.64 12.55
CA TYR A 426 -0.13 28.89 11.89
C TYR A 426 -0.24 30.00 12.91
N ASN A 427 0.36 31.15 12.66
CA ASN A 427 0.29 32.31 13.51
C ASN A 427 -0.22 33.53 12.72
N THR A 428 -1.15 34.27 13.31
CA THR A 428 -1.56 35.56 12.75
C THR A 428 -1.97 36.52 13.85
N LYS A 429 -2.00 37.82 13.53
CA LYS A 429 -2.52 38.85 14.44
C LYS A 429 -4.00 39.13 14.14
N LEU A 430 -4.81 39.07 15.18
CA LEU A 430 -6.23 39.33 15.06
C LEU A 430 -6.53 40.84 15.03
N PRO A 431 -7.60 41.26 14.33
CA PRO A 431 -8.25 42.54 14.58
C PRO A 431 -8.97 42.53 15.94
N GLU A 432 -9.54 43.65 16.32
CA GLU A 432 -10.53 43.66 17.38
C GLU A 432 -11.80 42.95 16.92
N ILE A 433 -12.22 41.92 17.65
CA ILE A 433 -13.44 41.15 17.38
C ILE A 433 -14.32 41.05 18.63
N ALA A 434 -15.62 40.98 18.43
CA ALA A 434 -16.62 40.81 19.51
C ALA A 434 -16.58 39.36 20.02
N ASP A 435 -17.00 39.22 21.30
CA ASP A 435 -17.22 37.92 21.91
C ASP A 435 -18.22 37.07 21.11
N GLY A 436 -17.93 35.78 20.95
CA GLY A 436 -18.76 34.87 20.17
C GLY A 436 -18.57 34.94 18.64
N SER A 437 -17.60 35.74 18.15
CA SER A 437 -17.21 35.70 16.73
C SER A 437 -16.73 34.32 16.35
N MET A 438 -17.11 33.84 15.14
CA MET A 438 -16.81 32.46 14.73
C MET A 438 -15.54 32.38 13.88
N LEU A 439 -14.60 31.57 14.31
CA LEU A 439 -13.48 31.11 13.49
C LEU A 439 -13.93 29.90 12.65
N HIS A 440 -13.82 30.02 11.32
CA HIS A 440 -14.10 28.91 10.41
C HIS A 440 -12.80 28.38 9.83
N ILE A 441 -12.55 27.07 9.99
CA ILE A 441 -11.38 26.38 9.43
C ILE A 441 -11.82 25.05 8.83
N ASN A 442 -11.47 24.80 7.59
CA ASN A 442 -11.56 23.49 6.98
C ASN A 442 -10.26 22.72 7.26
N GLY A 443 -10.06 22.36 8.53
CA GLY A 443 -8.84 21.69 8.99
C GLY A 443 -8.84 20.20 8.66
N HIS A 444 -7.71 19.70 8.24
CA HIS A 444 -7.41 18.29 8.05
C HIS A 444 -6.18 17.92 8.91
N ASP A 445 -6.37 17.21 10.03
CA ASP A 445 -7.63 16.57 10.45
C ASP A 445 -8.07 17.05 11.83
N TYR A 446 -7.15 17.67 12.59
CA TYR A 446 -7.37 18.11 13.96
C TYR A 446 -6.68 19.45 14.22
N VAL A 447 -7.44 20.46 14.63
CA VAL A 447 -6.93 21.81 14.87
C VAL A 447 -7.06 22.16 16.34
N GLN A 448 -5.99 22.65 16.93
CA GLN A 448 -6.02 23.28 18.27
C GLN A 448 -5.87 24.80 18.10
N VAL A 449 -6.67 25.56 18.82
CA VAL A 449 -6.74 27.03 18.71
C VAL A 449 -6.31 27.67 20.01
N PHE A 450 -5.40 28.63 19.90
CA PHE A 450 -4.89 29.42 21.05
C PHE A 450 -4.99 30.90 20.72
N ILE A 451 -5.26 31.73 21.74
CA ILE A 451 -5.16 33.19 21.68
C ILE A 451 -4.18 33.64 22.76
N ASN A 452 -3.09 34.34 22.38
CA ASN A 452 -2.03 34.77 23.29
C ASN A 452 -1.50 33.61 24.15
N GLY A 453 -1.38 32.42 23.56
CA GLY A 453 -0.93 31.21 24.23
C GLY A 453 -1.97 30.51 25.11
N ASN A 454 -3.16 31.08 25.29
CA ASN A 454 -4.25 30.44 26.04
C ASN A 454 -5.08 29.55 25.12
N TYR A 455 -5.29 28.30 25.53
CA TYR A 455 -6.10 27.34 24.79
C TYR A 455 -7.57 27.78 24.77
N ILE A 456 -8.13 27.90 23.58
CA ILE A 456 -9.53 28.30 23.35
C ILE A 456 -10.42 27.08 23.05
N GLY A 457 -9.90 26.16 22.24
CA GLY A 457 -10.66 24.99 21.85
C GLY A 457 -10.02 24.24 20.68
N LYS A 458 -10.81 23.34 20.10
CA LYS A 458 -10.38 22.47 18.99
C LYS A 458 -11.44 22.39 17.93
N ILE A 459 -11.01 21.98 16.72
CA ILE A 459 -11.87 21.59 15.60
C ILE A 459 -11.47 20.18 15.20
N ASP A 460 -12.40 19.26 15.20
CA ASP A 460 -12.18 17.82 15.03
C ASP A 460 -12.98 17.31 13.80
N ARG A 461 -12.26 16.91 12.76
CA ARG A 461 -12.86 16.43 11.52
C ARG A 461 -13.70 15.17 11.72
N VAL A 462 -13.34 14.27 12.65
CA VAL A 462 -14.13 13.07 12.99
C VAL A 462 -15.53 13.45 13.43
N LYS A 463 -15.67 14.59 14.11
CA LYS A 463 -16.95 15.13 14.58
C LYS A 463 -17.62 16.07 13.57
N ASN A 464 -17.05 16.21 12.39
CA ASN A 464 -17.48 17.15 11.36
C ASN A 464 -17.53 18.61 11.85
N GLU A 465 -16.67 18.96 12.82
CA GLU A 465 -16.51 20.33 13.32
C GLU A 465 -15.76 21.16 12.27
N ARG A 466 -16.20 22.39 12.04
CA ARG A 466 -15.59 23.32 11.07
C ARG A 466 -15.50 24.76 11.59
N SER A 467 -15.97 25.00 12.80
CA SER A 467 -15.97 26.33 13.39
C SER A 467 -15.89 26.27 14.91
N LEU A 468 -15.35 27.35 15.48
CA LEU A 468 -15.15 27.53 16.91
C LEU A 468 -15.48 28.99 17.28
N PRO A 469 -16.29 29.25 18.35
CA PRO A 469 -16.49 30.60 18.85
C PRO A 469 -15.19 31.10 19.51
N LEU A 470 -14.81 32.33 19.23
CA LEU A 470 -13.68 33.01 19.84
C LEU A 470 -14.18 34.01 20.89
N PRO A 471 -13.39 34.24 21.97
CA PRO A 471 -13.63 35.32 22.90
C PRO A 471 -13.38 36.68 22.23
N ALA A 472 -13.85 37.75 22.85
CA ALA A 472 -13.50 39.12 22.44
C ALA A 472 -11.96 39.27 22.41
N THR A 473 -11.44 39.90 21.36
CA THR A 473 -10.00 40.19 21.23
C THR A 473 -9.71 41.66 21.01
N ARG A 474 -8.49 42.04 21.31
CA ARG A 474 -7.94 43.36 20.98
C ARG A 474 -7.16 43.29 19.66
N LYS A 475 -7.05 44.41 18.97
CA LYS A 475 -6.18 44.50 17.79
C LYS A 475 -4.73 44.14 18.18
N GLY A 476 -4.19 43.13 17.49
CA GLY A 476 -2.82 42.67 17.68
C GLY A 476 -2.71 41.41 18.56
N ASP A 477 -3.80 40.91 19.14
CA ASP A 477 -3.81 39.61 19.81
C ASP A 477 -3.37 38.50 18.85
N GLN A 478 -2.57 37.58 19.31
CA GLN A 478 -2.03 36.51 18.50
C GLN A 478 -2.96 35.29 18.48
N LEU A 479 -3.40 34.93 17.30
CA LEU A 479 -4.05 33.61 17.04
C LEU A 479 -2.97 32.61 16.61
N THR A 480 -3.00 31.46 17.27
CA THR A 480 -2.14 30.31 16.91
C THR A 480 -3.02 29.10 16.71
#